data_f982c187cbe1f9adb96f9cbe61107153
#
_entry.id   f982c187cbe1f9adb96f9cbe61107153
#
_cell.length_a   1.000
_cell.length_b   1.000
_cell.length_c   1.000
_cell.angle_alpha   90.00
_cell.angle_beta   90.00
_cell.angle_gamma   90.00
#
_symmetry.space_group_name_H-M   'P 1'
#
loop_
_entity.id
_entity.type
_entity.pdbx_description
1 polymer ?
#
loop_
_entity_poly.entity_id
_entity_poly.type
_entity_poly.pdbx_seq_one_letter_code
_entity_poly.pdbx_strand_id
1 'polypeptide(L)'
;MGAALAFVASGCAAAAQTAPPAGESAAPIVQVLPNGLTLIVQDHRAADIVAVYLWVATGVRYEKPDGLGYAHFQEHMLFKGTDKFGPGYIDRTVEGQGGRSNAFTSFDYTSFQILVPGDGIRTALGLLDDMAFRSTFDPKEIDAERQVISEEAHIETDNPKSAVVRQLYGLVFSGHPYGRPVLGTPETMNAATQAKLKGFNSQYYTPENMVLAVVGPVDATAVRALVDQTFGKRPKTGYVPPPVPPLAPIKGMVRKTVERPEQQAHLALGWQAPSLSDPDSFALDLAATILGGSESARLQKNLRDGERIVSGINAINSSLQLSGIAYVQAQLEAGDVEKVERRILVEIARLQKEGPTEEERQLAVTKAESEHAFAYETTDGVASAYGLVQVTGKLDDELRYLERLRGITREQIRDAARKYMPVTDYARIAFVPGKKK
;
A
#
# COMPACT_ATOMS: atom_id res chain seq x y z
N MET A 1 47.23 -27.52 51.20
CA MET A 1 46.48 -28.66 50.70
C MET A 1 45.32 -28.14 49.87
N GLY A 2 45.51 -28.02 48.58
CA GLY A 2 44.54 -27.51 47.61
C GLY A 2 44.27 -28.60 46.61
N ALA A 3 43.00 -29.01 46.48
CA ALA A 3 42.56 -29.97 45.47
C ALA A 3 42.05 -29.15 44.24
N ALA A 4 42.72 -29.35 43.13
CA ALA A 4 42.34 -28.85 41.81
C ALA A 4 41.27 -29.80 41.23
N LEU A 5 40.06 -29.28 40.97
CA LEU A 5 39.06 -29.95 40.16
C LEU A 5 39.25 -29.57 38.69
N ALA A 6 39.60 -30.56 37.88
CA ALA A 6 39.65 -30.46 36.44
C ALA A 6 38.23 -30.55 35.87
N PHE A 7 37.76 -29.50 35.19
CA PHE A 7 36.53 -29.49 34.36
C PHE A 7 36.87 -30.10 33.02
N VAL A 8 36.32 -31.28 32.73
CA VAL A 8 36.30 -31.87 31.39
C VAL A 8 35.16 -31.20 30.62
N ALA A 9 35.50 -30.35 29.65
CA ALA A 9 34.56 -29.81 28.71
C ALA A 9 34.23 -30.85 27.63
N SER A 10 33.10 -31.53 27.77
CA SER A 10 32.54 -32.32 26.65
C SER A 10 31.89 -31.37 25.64
N GLY A 11 32.62 -31.18 24.52
CA GLY A 11 32.08 -30.46 23.38
C GLY A 11 31.02 -31.27 22.68
N CYS A 12 29.73 -30.93 22.89
CA CYS A 12 28.66 -31.29 21.98
C CYS A 12 28.78 -30.36 20.75
N ALA A 13 29.35 -30.88 19.67
CA ALA A 13 29.22 -30.30 18.35
C ALA A 13 27.74 -30.46 17.93
N ALA A 14 26.93 -29.44 18.13
CA ALA A 14 25.64 -29.32 17.47
C ALA A 14 25.93 -29.20 15.96
N ALA A 15 25.62 -30.27 15.24
CA ALA A 15 25.57 -30.20 13.77
C ALA A 15 24.54 -29.13 13.42
N ALA A 16 25.01 -28.02 12.84
CA ALA A 16 24.15 -27.06 12.18
C ALA A 16 23.40 -27.83 11.09
N GLN A 17 22.14 -28.13 11.32
CA GLN A 17 21.24 -28.54 10.26
C GLN A 17 21.13 -27.33 9.35
N THR A 18 21.81 -27.38 8.22
CA THR A 18 21.54 -26.47 7.11
C THR A 18 20.09 -26.67 6.73
N ALA A 19 19.25 -25.63 6.91
CA ALA A 19 17.92 -25.62 6.35
C ALA A 19 18.05 -26.03 4.87
N PRO A 20 17.14 -26.88 4.36
CA PRO A 20 17.16 -27.19 2.95
C PRO A 20 17.05 -25.87 2.16
N PRO A 21 17.73 -25.74 1.01
CA PRO A 21 17.54 -24.59 0.15
C PRO A 21 16.03 -24.44 -0.08
N ALA A 22 15.51 -23.22 0.05
CA ALA A 22 14.12 -22.92 -0.23
C ALA A 22 13.81 -23.54 -1.60
N GLY A 23 12.99 -24.61 -1.59
CA GLY A 23 12.62 -25.29 -2.83
C GLY A 23 11.96 -24.25 -3.73
N GLU A 24 12.24 -24.30 -5.02
CA GLU A 24 11.53 -23.49 -5.99
C GLU A 24 10.05 -23.63 -5.72
N SER A 25 9.44 -22.56 -5.20
CA SER A 25 8.00 -22.50 -4.97
C SER A 25 7.33 -22.69 -6.33
N ALA A 26 6.42 -23.65 -6.46
CA ALA A 26 5.67 -23.82 -7.70
C ALA A 26 5.00 -22.48 -8.07
N ALA A 27 4.87 -22.19 -9.37
CA ALA A 27 4.20 -20.97 -9.80
C ALA A 27 2.76 -20.88 -9.22
N PRO A 28 2.27 -19.69 -8.89
CA PRO A 28 0.89 -19.53 -8.39
C PRO A 28 -0.12 -19.99 -9.44
N ILE A 29 -1.17 -20.63 -8.98
CA ILE A 29 -2.29 -21.05 -9.82
C ILE A 29 -3.31 -19.92 -9.82
N VAL A 30 -3.58 -19.36 -11.00
CA VAL A 30 -4.58 -18.30 -11.20
C VAL A 30 -5.76 -18.85 -11.98
N GLN A 31 -6.97 -18.70 -11.45
CA GLN A 31 -8.21 -19.16 -12.07
C GLN A 31 -9.28 -18.09 -12.00
N VAL A 32 -10.00 -17.88 -13.10
CA VAL A 32 -11.23 -17.08 -13.08
C VAL A 32 -12.41 -18.02 -12.97
N LEU A 33 -13.22 -17.85 -11.93
CA LEU A 33 -14.40 -18.65 -11.67
C LEU A 33 -15.54 -18.30 -12.66
N PRO A 34 -16.54 -19.17 -12.84
CA PRO A 34 -17.68 -18.88 -13.72
C PRO A 34 -18.44 -17.58 -13.37
N ASN A 35 -18.43 -17.16 -12.12
CA ASN A 35 -19.03 -15.90 -11.66
C ASN A 35 -18.10 -14.69 -11.79
N GLY A 36 -16.89 -14.87 -12.33
CA GLY A 36 -15.94 -13.79 -12.58
C GLY A 36 -14.93 -13.52 -11.45
N LEU A 37 -15.05 -14.16 -10.28
CA LEU A 37 -14.05 -14.06 -9.21
C LEU A 37 -12.70 -14.59 -9.70
N THR A 38 -11.63 -13.85 -9.48
CA THR A 38 -10.27 -14.34 -9.69
C THR A 38 -9.76 -15.01 -8.41
N LEU A 39 -9.37 -16.26 -8.50
CA LEU A 39 -8.77 -17.05 -7.44
C LEU A 39 -7.28 -17.24 -7.72
N ILE A 40 -6.43 -16.89 -6.76
CA ILE A 40 -4.99 -17.17 -6.76
C ILE A 40 -4.72 -18.17 -5.63
N VAL A 41 -4.05 -19.28 -5.93
CA VAL A 41 -3.61 -20.25 -4.94
C VAL A 41 -2.12 -20.48 -5.07
N GLN A 42 -1.39 -20.38 -3.96
CA GLN A 42 0.03 -20.62 -3.88
C GLN A 42 0.35 -21.60 -2.75
N ASP A 43 0.91 -22.76 -3.09
CA ASP A 43 1.53 -23.65 -2.07
C ASP A 43 2.82 -22.99 -1.58
N HIS A 44 2.80 -22.54 -0.32
CA HIS A 44 3.92 -21.88 0.34
C HIS A 44 4.11 -22.47 1.74
N ARG A 45 5.17 -23.21 1.93
CA ARG A 45 5.40 -24.06 3.13
C ARG A 45 6.42 -23.49 4.11
N ALA A 46 6.59 -22.18 4.17
CA ALA A 46 7.49 -21.54 5.11
C ALA A 46 7.03 -21.71 6.58
N ALA A 47 5.71 -21.79 6.80
CA ALA A 47 5.10 -22.01 8.11
C ALA A 47 3.76 -22.74 7.94
N ASP A 48 3.20 -23.32 9.02
CA ASP A 48 1.84 -23.88 9.02
C ASP A 48 0.80 -22.76 9.24
N ILE A 49 0.85 -21.75 8.37
CA ILE A 49 -0.06 -20.60 8.36
C ILE A 49 -0.62 -20.46 6.96
N VAL A 50 -1.93 -20.25 6.88
CA VAL A 50 -2.62 -19.88 5.63
C VAL A 50 -3.03 -18.42 5.71
N ALA A 51 -2.65 -17.64 4.71
CA ALA A 51 -3.11 -16.29 4.49
C ALA A 51 -4.24 -16.31 3.44
N VAL A 52 -5.39 -15.78 3.79
CA VAL A 52 -6.55 -15.62 2.90
C VAL A 52 -6.83 -14.13 2.76
N TYR A 53 -6.64 -13.61 1.56
CA TYR A 53 -6.89 -12.22 1.22
C TYR A 53 -8.06 -12.09 0.26
N LEU A 54 -9.01 -11.26 0.62
CA LEU A 54 -10.05 -10.79 -0.29
C LEU A 54 -9.72 -9.35 -0.72
N TRP A 55 -9.47 -9.16 -1.99
CA TRP A 55 -9.25 -7.86 -2.61
C TRP A 55 -10.47 -7.45 -3.42
N VAL A 56 -10.94 -6.25 -3.21
CA VAL A 56 -12.03 -5.64 -3.97
C VAL A 56 -11.45 -4.48 -4.78
N ALA A 57 -11.61 -4.52 -6.11
CA ALA A 57 -11.06 -3.49 -7.02
C ALA A 57 -11.84 -2.16 -6.91
N THR A 58 -12.06 -1.72 -5.67
CA THR A 58 -12.81 -0.50 -5.36
C THR A 58 -12.19 0.18 -4.15
N GLY A 59 -11.82 1.43 -4.35
CA GLY A 59 -11.35 2.36 -3.35
C GLY A 59 -11.88 3.75 -3.65
N VAL A 60 -11.18 4.77 -3.17
CA VAL A 60 -11.60 6.18 -3.24
C VAL A 60 -11.92 6.64 -4.67
N ARG A 61 -11.25 6.10 -5.69
CA ARG A 61 -11.43 6.56 -7.08
C ARG A 61 -12.84 6.42 -7.61
N TYR A 62 -13.63 5.48 -7.07
CA TYR A 62 -15.00 5.23 -7.50
C TYR A 62 -16.06 5.89 -6.60
N GLU A 63 -15.64 6.55 -5.55
CA GLU A 63 -16.54 7.28 -4.67
C GLU A 63 -17.17 8.48 -5.39
N LYS A 64 -18.46 8.69 -5.13
CA LYS A 64 -19.16 9.89 -5.56
C LYS A 64 -18.89 11.04 -4.59
N PRO A 65 -19.06 12.32 -5.01
CA PRO A 65 -18.82 13.46 -4.14
C PRO A 65 -19.62 13.45 -2.82
N ASP A 66 -20.80 12.83 -2.80
CA ASP A 66 -21.68 12.69 -1.63
C ASP A 66 -21.42 11.42 -0.80
N GLY A 67 -20.40 10.64 -1.17
CA GLY A 67 -20.00 9.39 -0.52
C GLY A 67 -18.49 9.26 -0.35
N LEU A 68 -17.76 10.37 -0.19
CA LEU A 68 -16.33 10.31 0.08
C LEU A 68 -16.06 9.59 1.41
N GLY A 69 -15.10 8.65 1.40
CA GLY A 69 -14.75 7.81 2.54
C GLY A 69 -15.61 6.56 2.71
N TYR A 70 -16.56 6.27 1.80
CA TYR A 70 -17.39 5.07 1.92
C TYR A 70 -16.61 3.79 1.69
N ALA A 71 -15.56 3.80 0.89
CA ALA A 71 -14.67 2.65 0.75
C ALA A 71 -13.99 2.30 2.09
N HIS A 72 -13.49 3.29 2.81
CA HIS A 72 -12.92 3.12 4.13
C HIS A 72 -13.99 2.76 5.18
N PHE A 73 -15.17 3.35 5.09
CA PHE A 73 -16.28 2.97 5.97
C PHE A 73 -16.71 1.50 5.76
N GLN A 74 -16.64 0.97 4.52
CA GLN A 74 -16.85 -0.46 4.27
C GLN A 74 -15.82 -1.31 5.01
N GLU A 75 -14.57 -0.91 4.99
CA GLU A 75 -13.48 -1.60 5.70
C GLU A 75 -13.85 -1.83 7.17
N HIS A 76 -14.27 -0.78 7.89
CA HIS A 76 -14.71 -0.88 9.27
C HIS A 76 -15.97 -1.74 9.44
N MET A 77 -16.99 -1.46 8.65
CA MET A 77 -18.31 -2.06 8.84
C MET A 77 -18.38 -3.56 8.53
N LEU A 78 -17.49 -4.08 7.70
CA LEU A 78 -17.52 -5.51 7.39
C LEU A 78 -17.11 -6.39 8.59
N PHE A 79 -16.42 -5.84 9.59
CA PHE A 79 -16.12 -6.51 10.87
C PHE A 79 -17.26 -6.40 11.89
N LYS A 80 -18.27 -5.54 11.67
CA LYS A 80 -19.30 -5.19 12.67
C LYS A 80 -20.59 -6.01 12.58
N GLY A 81 -20.46 -7.22 12.04
CA GLY A 81 -21.53 -8.23 12.06
C GLY A 81 -22.22 -8.44 10.73
N THR A 82 -22.78 -9.62 10.62
CA THR A 82 -23.49 -10.13 9.44
C THR A 82 -24.90 -10.60 9.85
N ASP A 83 -25.69 -11.12 8.92
CA ASP A 83 -26.98 -11.74 9.21
C ASP A 83 -26.87 -13.02 10.05
N LYS A 84 -25.65 -13.59 10.21
CA LYS A 84 -25.40 -14.81 10.97
C LYS A 84 -24.83 -14.56 12.36
N PHE A 85 -24.06 -13.50 12.55
CA PHE A 85 -23.37 -13.24 13.80
C PHE A 85 -23.16 -11.74 14.04
N GLY A 86 -23.20 -11.36 15.32
CA GLY A 86 -23.07 -9.97 15.76
C GLY A 86 -21.62 -9.44 15.78
N PRO A 87 -21.45 -8.19 16.19
CA PRO A 87 -20.14 -7.53 16.27
C PRO A 87 -19.16 -8.27 17.17
N GLY A 88 -17.88 -8.23 16.80
CA GLY A 88 -16.77 -8.89 17.50
C GLY A 88 -16.72 -10.42 17.37
N TYR A 89 -17.66 -11.05 16.63
CA TYR A 89 -17.62 -12.49 16.39
C TYR A 89 -16.44 -12.90 15.52
N ILE A 90 -16.15 -12.11 14.47
CA ILE A 90 -15.08 -12.36 13.51
C ILE A 90 -13.74 -12.40 14.25
N ASP A 91 -13.43 -11.34 14.98
CA ASP A 91 -12.16 -11.20 15.70
C ASP A 91 -11.99 -12.33 16.72
N ARG A 92 -13.00 -12.56 17.57
CA ARG A 92 -12.95 -13.67 18.54
C ARG A 92 -12.79 -15.05 17.91
N THR A 93 -13.39 -15.26 16.72
CA THR A 93 -13.27 -16.55 16.02
C THR A 93 -11.88 -16.74 15.43
N VAL A 94 -11.33 -15.70 14.83
CA VAL A 94 -9.97 -15.72 14.24
C VAL A 94 -8.93 -15.84 15.35
N GLU A 95 -9.00 -14.99 16.38
CA GLU A 95 -8.09 -15.04 17.53
C GLU A 95 -8.19 -16.35 18.31
N GLY A 96 -9.41 -16.91 18.46
CA GLY A 96 -9.65 -18.19 19.10
C GLY A 96 -8.99 -19.38 18.37
N GLN A 97 -8.64 -19.22 17.09
CA GLN A 97 -7.84 -20.16 16.30
C GLN A 97 -6.34 -19.82 16.28
N GLY A 98 -5.90 -18.82 17.06
CA GLY A 98 -4.52 -18.33 17.03
C GLY A 98 -4.18 -17.50 15.80
N GLY A 99 -5.20 -17.04 15.07
CA GLY A 99 -5.07 -16.22 13.87
C GLY A 99 -5.12 -14.72 14.14
N ARG A 100 -5.07 -13.95 13.07
CA ARG A 100 -5.27 -12.49 13.06
C ARG A 100 -6.04 -12.06 11.82
N SER A 101 -6.79 -10.98 11.94
CA SER A 101 -7.48 -10.32 10.85
C SER A 101 -7.03 -8.87 10.72
N ASN A 102 -7.09 -8.32 9.53
CA ASN A 102 -6.86 -6.90 9.26
C ASN A 102 -7.53 -6.51 7.94
N ALA A 103 -7.58 -5.21 7.66
CA ALA A 103 -8.05 -4.68 6.39
C ALA A 103 -7.29 -3.40 6.04
N PHE A 104 -7.43 -2.96 4.79
CA PHE A 104 -6.78 -1.75 4.31
C PHE A 104 -7.53 -1.18 3.10
N THR A 105 -7.72 0.13 3.07
CA THR A 105 -8.32 0.86 1.95
C THR A 105 -7.30 1.78 1.28
N SER A 106 -7.29 1.76 -0.04
CA SER A 106 -6.47 2.61 -0.90
C SER A 106 -7.33 3.39 -1.90
N PHE A 107 -6.68 4.09 -2.82
CA PHE A 107 -7.36 4.74 -3.92
C PHE A 107 -8.01 3.76 -4.90
N ASP A 108 -7.38 2.62 -5.13
CA ASP A 108 -7.76 1.67 -6.18
C ASP A 108 -8.49 0.42 -5.66
N TYR A 109 -8.33 0.08 -4.39
CA TYR A 109 -8.82 -1.17 -3.83
C TYR A 109 -9.11 -1.05 -2.32
N THR A 110 -9.89 -2.02 -1.83
CA THR A 110 -10.00 -2.36 -0.41
C THR A 110 -9.64 -3.84 -0.24
N SER A 111 -8.83 -4.18 0.76
CA SER A 111 -8.43 -5.56 1.06
C SER A 111 -8.84 -5.97 2.46
N PHE A 112 -9.20 -7.23 2.62
CA PHE A 112 -9.51 -7.90 3.88
C PHE A 112 -8.66 -9.15 3.98
N GLN A 113 -8.02 -9.34 5.12
CA GLN A 113 -7.10 -10.46 5.31
C GLN A 113 -7.41 -11.23 6.58
N ILE A 114 -7.30 -12.54 6.51
CA ILE A 114 -7.35 -13.45 7.65
C ILE A 114 -6.18 -14.43 7.54
N LEU A 115 -5.36 -14.43 8.59
CA LEU A 115 -4.27 -15.39 8.75
C LEU A 115 -4.64 -16.37 9.85
N VAL A 116 -4.57 -17.66 9.55
CA VAL A 116 -4.92 -18.73 10.48
C VAL A 116 -3.97 -19.93 10.31
N PRO A 117 -3.86 -20.82 11.29
CA PRO A 117 -3.27 -22.16 11.09
C PRO A 117 -3.96 -22.91 9.95
N GLY A 118 -3.26 -23.88 9.34
CA GLY A 118 -3.70 -24.56 8.12
C GLY A 118 -5.12 -25.16 8.19
N ASP A 119 -5.55 -25.64 9.35
CA ASP A 119 -6.90 -26.17 9.58
C ASP A 119 -7.99 -25.11 9.64
N GLY A 120 -7.62 -23.83 9.84
CA GLY A 120 -8.54 -22.68 9.90
C GLY A 120 -9.04 -22.16 8.56
N ILE A 121 -8.51 -22.63 7.41
CA ILE A 121 -8.81 -22.09 6.08
C ILE A 121 -10.32 -22.06 5.76
N ARG A 122 -11.07 -23.09 6.12
CA ARG A 122 -12.53 -23.14 5.90
C ARG A 122 -13.23 -22.02 6.66
N THR A 123 -12.82 -21.75 7.89
CA THR A 123 -13.35 -20.65 8.70
C THR A 123 -13.02 -19.31 8.07
N ALA A 124 -11.77 -19.08 7.68
CA ALA A 124 -11.34 -17.82 7.05
C ALA A 124 -12.13 -17.52 5.77
N LEU A 125 -12.26 -18.50 4.86
CA LEU A 125 -13.04 -18.35 3.64
C LEU A 125 -14.53 -18.07 3.93
N GLY A 126 -15.11 -18.76 4.89
CA GLY A 126 -16.51 -18.54 5.30
C GLY A 126 -16.75 -17.17 5.91
N LEU A 127 -15.84 -16.69 6.76
CA LEU A 127 -15.92 -15.37 7.37
C LEU A 127 -15.80 -14.26 6.31
N LEU A 128 -14.81 -14.32 5.42
CA LEU A 128 -14.64 -13.33 4.35
C LEU A 128 -15.83 -13.29 3.38
N ASP A 129 -16.42 -14.45 3.05
CA ASP A 129 -17.64 -14.51 2.24
C ASP A 129 -18.82 -13.85 2.96
N ASP A 130 -19.03 -14.16 4.24
CA ASP A 130 -20.10 -13.55 5.03
C ASP A 130 -19.88 -12.04 5.23
N MET A 131 -18.66 -11.60 5.50
CA MET A 131 -18.28 -10.17 5.57
C MET A 131 -18.65 -9.45 4.28
N ALA A 132 -18.20 -9.96 3.14
CA ALA A 132 -18.37 -9.28 1.86
C ALA A 132 -19.85 -9.19 1.42
N PHE A 133 -20.66 -10.23 1.67
CA PHE A 133 -21.99 -10.36 1.06
C PHE A 133 -23.17 -10.36 2.03
N ARG A 134 -22.92 -10.38 3.34
CA ARG A 134 -23.96 -10.51 4.37
C ARG A 134 -23.88 -9.49 5.50
N SER A 135 -22.98 -8.51 5.40
CA SER A 135 -22.87 -7.45 6.41
C SER A 135 -24.18 -6.69 6.59
N THR A 136 -24.56 -6.50 7.85
CA THR A 136 -25.86 -5.87 8.19
C THR A 136 -25.81 -4.36 8.15
N PHE A 137 -24.65 -3.74 8.32
CA PHE A 137 -24.48 -2.30 8.45
C PHE A 137 -25.44 -1.74 9.51
N ASP A 138 -25.40 -2.31 10.72
CA ASP A 138 -26.28 -1.90 11.82
C ASP A 138 -26.11 -0.39 12.10
N PRO A 139 -27.19 0.38 12.20
CA PRO A 139 -27.09 1.82 12.45
C PRO A 139 -26.34 2.18 13.72
N LYS A 140 -26.38 1.35 14.77
CA LYS A 140 -25.64 1.59 16.03
C LYS A 140 -24.15 1.44 15.82
N GLU A 141 -23.73 0.43 15.03
CA GLU A 141 -22.33 0.23 14.67
C GLU A 141 -21.84 1.33 13.74
N ILE A 142 -22.68 1.81 12.80
CA ILE A 142 -22.36 2.97 11.95
C ILE A 142 -22.09 4.20 12.80
N ASP A 143 -22.91 4.46 13.83
CA ASP A 143 -22.73 5.61 14.71
C ASP A 143 -21.46 5.51 15.57
N ALA A 144 -21.13 4.29 16.02
CA ALA A 144 -19.90 4.03 16.75
C ALA A 144 -18.65 4.18 15.85
N GLU A 145 -18.66 3.58 14.67
CA GLU A 145 -17.50 3.63 13.75
C GLU A 145 -17.29 5.02 13.16
N ARG A 146 -18.33 5.84 13.01
CA ARG A 146 -18.17 7.24 12.63
C ARG A 146 -17.27 8.01 13.60
N GLN A 147 -17.36 7.71 14.89
CA GLN A 147 -16.48 8.32 15.90
C GLN A 147 -15.05 7.83 15.76
N VAL A 148 -14.86 6.51 15.56
CA VAL A 148 -13.54 5.92 15.34
C VAL A 148 -12.86 6.52 14.10
N ILE A 149 -13.54 6.58 12.96
CA ILE A 149 -13.03 7.17 11.72
C ILE A 149 -12.72 8.67 11.90
N SER A 150 -13.54 9.39 12.69
CA SER A 150 -13.25 10.79 13.01
C SER A 150 -11.96 10.95 13.79
N GLU A 151 -11.70 10.08 14.78
CA GLU A 151 -10.44 10.09 15.55
C GLU A 151 -9.24 9.72 14.66
N GLU A 152 -9.38 8.75 13.77
CA GLU A 152 -8.32 8.42 12.79
C GLU A 152 -8.00 9.62 11.88
N ALA A 153 -9.02 10.36 11.43
CA ALA A 153 -8.83 11.57 10.64
C ALA A 153 -8.10 12.67 11.42
N HIS A 154 -8.35 12.79 12.73
CA HIS A 154 -7.62 13.69 13.62
C HIS A 154 -6.15 13.24 13.76
N ILE A 155 -5.90 11.96 14.07
CA ILE A 155 -4.55 11.39 14.18
C ILE A 155 -3.75 11.61 12.89
N GLU A 156 -4.35 11.33 11.73
CA GLU A 156 -3.71 11.55 10.44
C GLU A 156 -3.41 13.03 10.20
N THR A 157 -4.33 13.91 10.58
CA THR A 157 -4.17 15.37 10.44
C THR A 157 -3.12 15.91 11.40
N ASP A 158 -3.04 15.39 12.62
CA ASP A 158 -2.09 15.83 13.65
C ASP A 158 -0.66 15.34 13.39
N ASN A 159 -0.48 14.30 12.57
CA ASN A 159 0.86 13.91 12.12
C ASN A 159 1.29 14.77 10.92
N PRO A 160 2.22 15.73 11.11
CA PRO A 160 2.56 16.68 10.05
C PRO A 160 3.21 16.01 8.82
N LYS A 161 3.91 14.88 9.01
CA LYS A 161 4.53 14.13 7.90
C LYS A 161 3.47 13.50 7.00
N SER A 162 2.45 12.88 7.58
CA SER A 162 1.36 12.29 6.81
C SER A 162 0.45 13.36 6.22
N ALA A 163 0.12 14.38 7.01
CA ALA A 163 -0.78 15.46 6.60
C ALA A 163 -0.22 16.29 5.42
N VAL A 164 1.09 16.56 5.38
CA VAL A 164 1.70 17.31 4.26
C VAL A 164 1.64 16.52 2.97
N VAL A 165 1.89 15.21 3.02
CA VAL A 165 1.81 14.33 1.83
C VAL A 165 0.35 14.20 1.36
N ARG A 166 -0.60 13.99 2.27
CA ARG A 166 -2.02 13.94 1.90
C ARG A 166 -2.48 15.21 1.20
N GLN A 167 -2.11 16.39 1.72
CA GLN A 167 -2.46 17.64 1.05
C GLN A 167 -1.72 17.82 -0.27
N LEU A 168 -0.52 17.24 -0.42
CA LEU A 168 0.20 17.21 -1.68
C LEU A 168 -0.58 16.40 -2.73
N TYR A 169 -1.15 15.24 -2.37
CA TYR A 169 -2.04 14.47 -3.27
C TYR A 169 -3.19 15.34 -3.79
N GLY A 170 -3.82 16.14 -2.93
CA GLY A 170 -4.88 17.08 -3.32
C GLY A 170 -4.45 18.14 -4.32
N LEU A 171 -3.17 18.54 -4.32
CA LEU A 171 -2.61 19.48 -5.29
C LEU A 171 -2.21 18.79 -6.61
N VAL A 172 -1.51 17.66 -6.51
CA VAL A 172 -1.02 16.89 -7.66
C VAL A 172 -2.17 16.32 -8.48
N PHE A 173 -3.21 15.86 -7.81
CA PHE A 173 -4.40 15.26 -8.41
C PHE A 173 -5.63 16.16 -8.34
N SER A 174 -5.44 17.48 -8.45
CA SER A 174 -6.55 18.43 -8.37
C SER A 174 -7.64 18.12 -9.39
N GLY A 175 -8.88 17.99 -8.92
CA GLY A 175 -10.03 17.61 -9.76
C GLY A 175 -10.14 16.11 -10.11
N HIS A 176 -9.14 15.31 -9.79
CA HIS A 176 -9.15 13.86 -10.01
C HIS A 176 -9.48 13.13 -8.70
N PRO A 177 -10.13 11.93 -8.74
CA PRO A 177 -10.44 11.17 -7.53
C PRO A 177 -9.23 10.83 -6.63
N TYR A 178 -8.05 10.67 -7.17
CA TYR A 178 -6.82 10.45 -6.40
C TYR A 178 -6.40 11.63 -5.50
N GLY A 179 -6.98 12.81 -5.71
CA GLY A 179 -6.79 13.96 -4.83
C GLY A 179 -7.76 14.00 -3.62
N ARG A 180 -8.67 13.03 -3.49
CA ARG A 180 -9.66 12.96 -2.42
C ARG A 180 -9.09 12.30 -1.16
N PRO A 181 -9.58 12.66 0.04
CA PRO A 181 -9.16 11.99 1.27
C PRO A 181 -9.72 10.56 1.34
N VAL A 182 -8.88 9.59 1.73
CA VAL A 182 -9.30 8.19 1.89
C VAL A 182 -10.33 8.06 3.02
N LEU A 183 -10.15 8.79 4.10
CA LEU A 183 -11.05 8.80 5.27
C LEU A 183 -12.35 9.60 5.04
N GLY A 184 -12.53 10.19 3.85
CA GLY A 184 -13.67 11.05 3.56
C GLY A 184 -13.59 12.43 4.22
N THR A 185 -14.75 13.07 4.37
CA THR A 185 -14.87 14.36 5.06
C THR A 185 -15.89 14.24 6.20
N PRO A 186 -15.85 15.14 7.21
CA PRO A 186 -16.84 15.13 8.28
C PRO A 186 -18.30 15.16 7.77
N GLU A 187 -18.54 15.91 6.68
CA GLU A 187 -19.88 16.04 6.08
C GLU A 187 -20.34 14.71 5.48
N THR A 188 -19.48 14.02 4.71
CA THR A 188 -19.84 12.75 4.07
C THR A 188 -19.94 11.62 5.07
N MET A 189 -19.09 11.61 6.10
CA MET A 189 -19.15 10.65 7.20
C MET A 189 -20.42 10.80 8.01
N ASN A 190 -20.81 12.04 8.36
CA ASN A 190 -22.07 12.33 9.08
C ASN A 190 -23.31 11.99 8.25
N ALA A 191 -23.23 12.10 6.93
CA ALA A 191 -24.32 11.76 6.00
C ALA A 191 -24.40 10.26 5.66
N ALA A 192 -23.45 9.42 6.12
CA ALA A 192 -23.46 7.98 5.90
C ALA A 192 -24.64 7.32 6.65
N THR A 193 -25.42 6.51 5.93
CA THR A 193 -26.56 5.75 6.47
C THR A 193 -26.45 4.29 6.05
N GLN A 194 -27.16 3.41 6.75
CA GLN A 194 -27.24 1.99 6.38
C GLN A 194 -27.58 1.79 4.90
N ALA A 195 -28.59 2.52 4.39
CA ALA A 195 -29.00 2.39 3.00
C ALA A 195 -27.91 2.79 2.01
N LYS A 196 -27.16 3.87 2.28
CA LYS A 196 -26.06 4.32 1.44
C LYS A 196 -24.89 3.36 1.46
N LEU A 197 -24.48 2.87 2.65
CA LEU A 197 -23.39 1.91 2.78
C LEU A 197 -23.73 0.55 2.17
N LYS A 198 -24.97 0.05 2.37
CA LYS A 198 -25.47 -1.14 1.66
C LYS A 198 -25.50 -0.95 0.14
N GLY A 199 -25.90 0.23 -0.31
CA GLY A 199 -25.90 0.57 -1.73
C GLY A 199 -24.49 0.54 -2.33
N PHE A 200 -23.50 1.11 -1.62
CA PHE A 200 -22.09 1.03 -2.01
C PHE A 200 -21.59 -0.42 -2.02
N ASN A 201 -21.85 -1.19 -0.97
CA ASN A 201 -21.49 -2.61 -0.91
C ASN A 201 -22.08 -3.39 -2.09
N SER A 202 -23.38 -3.30 -2.32
CA SER A 202 -24.07 -4.02 -3.38
C SER A 202 -23.58 -3.64 -4.79
N GLN A 203 -23.12 -2.40 -4.96
CA GLN A 203 -22.60 -1.92 -6.25
C GLN A 203 -21.20 -2.47 -6.54
N TYR A 204 -20.33 -2.54 -5.55
CA TYR A 204 -18.89 -2.78 -5.76
C TYR A 204 -18.40 -4.14 -5.28
N TYR A 205 -19.06 -4.75 -4.29
CA TYR A 205 -18.68 -6.05 -3.74
C TYR A 205 -19.35 -7.16 -4.53
N THR A 206 -18.85 -7.37 -5.74
CA THR A 206 -19.34 -8.36 -6.70
C THR A 206 -18.20 -9.29 -7.08
N PRO A 207 -18.47 -10.58 -7.37
CA PRO A 207 -17.40 -11.53 -7.68
C PRO A 207 -16.46 -11.07 -8.80
N GLU A 208 -17.01 -10.45 -9.86
CA GLU A 208 -16.23 -9.95 -11.00
C GLU A 208 -15.26 -8.82 -10.64
N ASN A 209 -15.49 -8.17 -9.51
CA ASN A 209 -14.68 -7.07 -9.00
C ASN A 209 -13.75 -7.51 -7.88
N MET A 210 -13.55 -8.81 -7.68
CA MET A 210 -12.80 -9.38 -6.56
C MET A 210 -11.69 -10.32 -7.01
N VAL A 211 -10.62 -10.31 -6.20
CA VAL A 211 -9.51 -11.27 -6.24
C VAL A 211 -9.43 -11.93 -4.86
N LEU A 212 -9.42 -13.25 -4.83
CA LEU A 212 -9.21 -14.05 -3.63
C LEU A 212 -7.85 -14.71 -3.73
N ALA A 213 -6.91 -14.34 -2.86
CA ALA A 213 -5.59 -14.96 -2.78
C ALA A 213 -5.51 -15.86 -1.55
N VAL A 214 -5.12 -17.11 -1.76
CA VAL A 214 -4.92 -18.13 -0.71
C VAL A 214 -3.50 -18.65 -0.81
N VAL A 215 -2.71 -18.39 0.21
CA VAL A 215 -1.28 -18.75 0.25
C VAL A 215 -1.00 -19.49 1.56
N GLY A 216 -0.26 -20.57 1.49
CA GLY A 216 0.10 -21.39 2.64
C GLY A 216 0.39 -22.85 2.24
N PRO A 217 0.54 -23.78 3.21
CA PRO A 217 0.69 -25.20 2.93
C PRO A 217 -0.66 -25.81 2.48
N VAL A 218 -1.09 -25.51 1.25
CA VAL A 218 -2.43 -25.83 0.75
C VAL A 218 -2.37 -26.61 -0.58
N ASP A 219 -3.38 -27.45 -0.78
CA ASP A 219 -3.65 -28.07 -2.07
C ASP A 219 -4.66 -27.24 -2.87
N ALA A 220 -4.31 -26.88 -4.10
CA ALA A 220 -5.13 -26.01 -4.92
C ALA A 220 -6.52 -26.58 -5.25
N THR A 221 -6.63 -27.91 -5.39
CA THR A 221 -7.91 -28.58 -5.66
C THR A 221 -8.81 -28.51 -4.42
N ALA A 222 -8.26 -28.73 -3.24
CA ALA A 222 -8.97 -28.61 -1.97
C ALA A 222 -9.43 -27.17 -1.72
N VAL A 223 -8.54 -26.17 -1.95
CA VAL A 223 -8.89 -24.75 -1.85
C VAL A 223 -10.03 -24.42 -2.81
N ARG A 224 -9.92 -24.83 -4.07
CA ARG A 224 -10.96 -24.59 -5.06
C ARG A 224 -12.32 -25.17 -4.63
N ALA A 225 -12.36 -26.38 -4.10
CA ALA A 225 -13.59 -27.00 -3.60
C ALA A 225 -14.22 -26.22 -2.42
N LEU A 226 -13.39 -25.61 -1.53
CA LEU A 226 -13.88 -24.73 -0.47
C LEU A 226 -14.42 -23.41 -1.01
N VAL A 227 -13.73 -22.81 -1.98
CA VAL A 227 -14.16 -21.56 -2.63
C VAL A 227 -15.47 -21.79 -3.41
N ASP A 228 -15.64 -22.92 -4.07
CA ASP A 228 -16.91 -23.28 -4.75
C ASP A 228 -18.09 -23.40 -3.77
N GLN A 229 -17.85 -23.71 -2.49
CA GLN A 229 -18.87 -23.78 -1.44
C GLN A 229 -19.22 -22.42 -0.83
N THR A 230 -18.40 -21.40 -1.03
CA THR A 230 -18.53 -20.03 -0.49
C THR A 230 -18.70 -19.04 -1.65
N PHE A 231 -17.68 -18.32 -2.01
CA PHE A 231 -17.67 -17.31 -3.08
C PHE A 231 -18.18 -17.83 -4.44
N GLY A 232 -17.95 -19.10 -4.77
CA GLY A 232 -18.41 -19.72 -6.02
C GLY A 232 -19.93 -19.81 -6.15
N LYS A 233 -20.69 -19.77 -5.04
CA LYS A 233 -22.14 -19.72 -5.03
C LYS A 233 -22.74 -18.35 -5.32
N ARG A 234 -21.92 -17.30 -5.27
CA ARG A 234 -22.38 -15.95 -5.53
C ARG A 234 -22.65 -15.77 -7.02
N PRO A 235 -23.78 -15.16 -7.39
CA PRO A 235 -24.11 -14.99 -8.78
C PRO A 235 -23.17 -13.97 -9.46
N LYS A 236 -22.95 -14.15 -10.74
CA LYS A 236 -22.38 -13.11 -11.58
C LYS A 236 -23.37 -11.96 -11.72
N THR A 237 -22.90 -10.71 -11.54
CA THR A 237 -23.77 -9.53 -11.55
C THR A 237 -23.76 -8.75 -12.86
N GLY A 238 -22.74 -8.97 -13.70
CA GLY A 238 -22.49 -8.16 -14.87
C GLY A 238 -21.89 -6.79 -14.53
N TYR A 239 -21.22 -6.68 -13.39
CA TYR A 239 -20.58 -5.43 -12.96
C TYR A 239 -19.61 -4.89 -14.00
N VAL A 240 -19.72 -3.59 -14.26
CA VAL A 240 -18.80 -2.83 -15.10
C VAL A 240 -18.30 -1.63 -14.27
N PRO A 241 -16.97 -1.45 -14.13
CA PRO A 241 -16.43 -0.34 -13.40
C PRO A 241 -16.90 1.01 -13.96
N PRO A 242 -17.32 1.97 -13.12
CA PRO A 242 -17.62 3.32 -13.58
C PRO A 242 -16.40 3.97 -14.25
N PRO A 243 -16.58 4.83 -15.26
CA PRO A 243 -15.48 5.58 -15.84
C PRO A 243 -14.90 6.55 -14.82
N VAL A 244 -13.55 6.67 -14.82
CA VAL A 244 -12.82 7.65 -14.02
C VAL A 244 -12.39 8.79 -14.95
N PRO A 245 -12.55 10.06 -14.56
CA PRO A 245 -12.13 11.17 -15.40
C PRO A 245 -10.62 11.15 -15.65
N PRO A 246 -10.14 11.62 -16.80
CA PRO A 246 -8.71 11.69 -17.06
C PRO A 246 -8.04 12.70 -16.14
N LEU A 247 -6.78 12.41 -15.77
CA LEU A 247 -5.96 13.32 -14.98
C LEU A 247 -5.48 14.48 -15.84
N ALA A 248 -5.74 15.72 -15.41
CA ALA A 248 -5.18 16.91 -16.04
C ALA A 248 -3.71 17.09 -15.63
N PRO A 249 -2.79 17.42 -16.57
CA PRO A 249 -1.39 17.64 -16.24
C PRO A 249 -1.20 18.91 -15.40
N ILE A 250 -0.24 18.87 -14.47
CA ILE A 250 0.22 20.06 -13.76
C ILE A 250 0.92 20.98 -14.77
N LYS A 251 0.52 22.24 -14.79
CA LYS A 251 1.16 23.28 -15.62
C LYS A 251 1.69 24.39 -14.73
N GLY A 252 3.00 24.60 -14.82
CA GLY A 252 3.68 25.52 -13.92
C GLY A 252 3.74 25.01 -12.49
N MET A 253 4.14 25.90 -11.60
CA MET A 253 4.31 25.57 -10.18
C MET A 253 3.06 25.91 -9.39
N VAL A 254 2.45 24.89 -8.74
CA VAL A 254 1.34 25.05 -7.80
C VAL A 254 1.89 25.11 -6.38
N ARG A 255 1.67 26.22 -5.66
CA ARG A 255 2.18 26.41 -4.29
C ARG A 255 1.06 26.57 -3.27
N LYS A 256 1.24 25.91 -2.11
CA LYS A 256 0.43 26.10 -0.93
C LYS A 256 1.32 26.19 0.32
N THR A 257 1.02 27.13 1.20
CA THR A 257 1.66 27.22 2.52
C THR A 257 0.56 27.25 3.56
N VAL A 258 0.74 26.49 4.64
CA VAL A 258 -0.22 26.33 5.73
C VAL A 258 0.52 26.59 7.03
N GLU A 259 0.00 27.50 7.85
CA GLU A 259 0.51 27.71 9.21
C GLU A 259 -0.02 26.60 10.12
N ARG A 260 0.88 26.03 10.92
CA ARG A 260 0.62 24.92 11.82
C ARG A 260 1.28 25.17 13.18
N PRO A 261 0.84 24.47 14.26
CA PRO A 261 1.40 24.66 15.59
C PRO A 261 2.78 24.01 15.80
N GLU A 262 3.26 23.21 14.85
CA GLU A 262 4.56 22.54 14.94
C GLU A 262 5.73 23.53 14.99
N GLN A 263 6.85 23.12 15.60
CA GLN A 263 8.04 23.97 15.70
C GLN A 263 8.89 23.96 14.43
N GLN A 264 8.90 22.83 13.71
CA GLN A 264 9.64 22.69 12.47
C GLN A 264 8.71 22.77 11.25
N ALA A 265 9.26 23.18 10.12
CA ALA A 265 8.54 23.14 8.86
C ALA A 265 8.58 21.74 8.23
N HIS A 266 7.53 21.42 7.50
CA HIS A 266 7.43 20.22 6.65
C HIS A 266 7.19 20.68 5.22
N LEU A 267 8.07 20.32 4.31
CA LEU A 267 8.02 20.65 2.90
C LEU A 267 7.77 19.38 2.09
N ALA A 268 6.88 19.43 1.12
CA ALA A 268 6.73 18.38 0.13
C ALA A 268 6.61 18.95 -1.28
N LEU A 269 7.35 18.38 -2.22
CA LEU A 269 7.28 18.63 -3.66
C LEU A 269 6.76 17.38 -4.35
N GLY A 270 5.82 17.51 -5.28
CA GLY A 270 5.22 16.35 -5.95
C GLY A 270 4.96 16.56 -7.42
N TRP A 271 5.04 15.47 -8.15
CA TRP A 271 4.85 15.37 -9.60
C TRP A 271 3.90 14.23 -9.92
N GLN A 272 3.15 14.35 -11.00
CA GLN A 272 2.41 13.23 -11.56
C GLN A 272 3.38 12.20 -12.12
N ALA A 273 3.21 10.96 -11.72
CA ALA A 273 4.06 9.83 -12.10
C ALA A 273 3.29 8.84 -13.01
N PRO A 274 3.98 7.90 -13.66
CA PRO A 274 3.35 6.89 -14.49
C PRO A 274 2.44 5.97 -13.68
N SER A 275 1.51 5.32 -14.37
CA SER A 275 0.69 4.25 -13.77
C SER A 275 1.54 3.02 -13.43
N LEU A 276 0.99 2.16 -12.57
CA LEU A 276 1.65 0.92 -12.18
C LEU A 276 2.01 0.01 -13.38
N SER A 277 1.19 0.02 -14.44
CA SER A 277 1.41 -0.79 -15.64
C SER A 277 2.35 -0.15 -16.67
N ASP A 278 2.74 1.12 -16.48
CA ASP A 278 3.67 1.80 -17.38
C ASP A 278 5.10 1.32 -17.11
N PRO A 279 5.87 0.88 -18.14
CA PRO A 279 7.24 0.42 -17.95
C PRO A 279 8.19 1.49 -17.39
N ASP A 280 7.89 2.78 -17.55
CA ASP A 280 8.68 3.86 -16.96
C ASP A 280 8.60 3.90 -15.42
N SER A 281 7.60 3.22 -14.80
CA SER A 281 7.46 3.16 -13.34
C SER A 281 8.71 2.61 -12.67
N PHE A 282 9.30 1.54 -13.22
CA PHE A 282 10.54 0.93 -12.68
C PHE A 282 11.74 1.89 -12.70
N ALA A 283 11.90 2.61 -13.79
CA ALA A 283 12.98 3.58 -13.92
C ALA A 283 12.79 4.78 -12.96
N LEU A 284 11.54 5.19 -12.73
CA LEU A 284 11.22 6.26 -11.79
C LEU A 284 11.36 5.81 -10.34
N ASP A 285 11.06 4.54 -10.01
CA ASP A 285 11.31 3.94 -8.68
C ASP A 285 12.81 3.99 -8.34
N LEU A 286 13.67 3.59 -9.31
CA LEU A 286 15.11 3.68 -9.13
C LEU A 286 15.58 5.15 -9.02
N ALA A 287 14.99 6.08 -9.79
CA ALA A 287 15.31 7.50 -9.67
C ALA A 287 14.96 8.06 -8.27
N ALA A 288 13.78 7.74 -7.73
CA ALA A 288 13.37 8.13 -6.39
C ALA A 288 14.29 7.52 -5.32
N THR A 289 14.66 6.24 -5.46
CA THR A 289 15.59 5.55 -4.56
C THR A 289 16.96 6.24 -4.54
N ILE A 290 17.52 6.59 -5.71
CA ILE A 290 18.79 7.30 -5.84
C ILE A 290 18.74 8.71 -5.26
N LEU A 291 17.59 9.40 -5.42
CA LEU A 291 17.41 10.74 -4.88
C LEU A 291 17.29 10.75 -3.35
N GLY A 292 16.46 9.88 -2.78
CA GLY A 292 16.15 9.96 -1.34
C GLY A 292 15.68 8.68 -0.69
N GLY A 293 15.71 7.52 -1.37
CA GLY A 293 15.19 6.26 -0.86
C GLY A 293 16.12 5.48 0.07
N SER A 294 17.32 5.97 0.36
CA SER A 294 18.29 5.32 1.26
C SER A 294 19.09 6.35 2.05
N GLU A 295 19.77 5.91 3.12
CA GLU A 295 20.64 6.78 3.93
C GLU A 295 21.82 7.37 3.12
N SER A 296 22.30 6.67 2.10
CA SER A 296 23.37 7.12 1.19
C SER A 296 22.86 7.85 -0.05
N ALA A 297 21.55 8.08 -0.19
CA ALA A 297 20.95 8.75 -1.33
C ALA A 297 21.39 10.22 -1.43
N ARG A 298 21.32 10.80 -2.65
CA ARG A 298 21.85 12.15 -2.93
C ARG A 298 21.32 13.24 -2.00
N LEU A 299 20.01 13.28 -1.77
CA LEU A 299 19.37 14.28 -0.93
C LEU A 299 19.78 14.12 0.55
N GLN A 300 19.85 12.88 1.06
CA GLN A 300 20.34 12.60 2.41
C GLN A 300 21.77 13.08 2.57
N LYS A 301 22.67 12.60 1.70
CA LYS A 301 24.08 12.93 1.75
C LYS A 301 24.36 14.43 1.62
N ASN A 302 23.67 15.13 0.71
CA ASN A 302 23.98 16.52 0.42
C ASN A 302 23.27 17.49 1.37
N LEU A 303 21.95 17.31 1.63
CA LEU A 303 21.17 18.28 2.37
C LEU A 303 21.14 18.02 3.87
N ARG A 304 21.08 16.72 4.29
CA ARG A 304 21.07 16.36 5.71
C ARG A 304 22.50 16.31 6.28
N ASP A 305 23.36 15.47 5.69
CA ASP A 305 24.69 15.21 6.26
C ASP A 305 25.71 16.30 5.90
N GLY A 306 25.67 16.82 4.67
CA GLY A 306 26.58 17.85 4.16
C GLY A 306 26.19 19.25 4.61
N GLU A 307 25.12 19.79 4.05
CA GLU A 307 24.67 21.17 4.31
C GLU A 307 23.92 21.32 5.63
N ARG A 308 23.37 20.25 6.19
CA ARG A 308 22.62 20.23 7.46
C ARG A 308 21.45 21.20 7.50
N ILE A 309 20.76 21.36 6.36
CA ILE A 309 19.60 22.25 6.22
C ILE A 309 18.26 21.53 6.35
N VAL A 310 18.28 20.21 6.52
CA VAL A 310 17.12 19.36 6.82
C VAL A 310 17.47 18.42 7.96
N SER A 311 16.48 18.08 8.80
CA SER A 311 16.61 17.03 9.82
C SER A 311 16.23 15.65 9.27
N GLY A 312 15.43 15.60 8.21
CA GLY A 312 15.06 14.41 7.48
C GLY A 312 14.58 14.76 6.07
N ILE A 313 14.89 13.90 5.11
CA ILE A 313 14.46 14.05 3.73
C ILE A 313 14.32 12.68 3.08
N ASN A 314 13.31 12.47 2.29
CA ASN A 314 13.14 11.26 1.50
C ASN A 314 12.50 11.56 0.15
N ALA A 315 12.68 10.66 -0.81
CA ALA A 315 12.02 10.69 -2.11
C ALA A 315 11.35 9.33 -2.36
N ILE A 316 10.13 9.38 -2.86
CA ILE A 316 9.27 8.21 -3.07
C ILE A 316 8.61 8.34 -4.43
N ASN A 317 8.50 7.23 -5.16
CA ASN A 317 7.53 7.05 -6.23
C ASN A 317 6.42 6.11 -5.73
N SER A 318 5.18 6.50 -5.93
CA SER A 318 4.00 5.69 -5.56
C SER A 318 3.10 5.57 -6.78
N SER A 319 3.19 4.44 -7.46
CA SER A 319 2.38 4.15 -8.64
C SER A 319 1.01 3.61 -8.23
N LEU A 320 -0.05 4.16 -8.84
CA LEU A 320 -1.42 3.72 -8.71
C LEU A 320 -1.89 3.16 -10.07
N GLN A 321 -3.09 2.62 -10.15
CA GLN A 321 -3.56 1.93 -11.36
C GLN A 321 -3.68 2.86 -12.59
N LEU A 322 -4.09 4.12 -12.41
CA LEU A 322 -4.31 5.07 -13.52
C LEU A 322 -3.18 6.10 -13.68
N SER A 323 -2.42 6.34 -12.65
CA SER A 323 -1.33 7.32 -12.58
C SER A 323 -0.51 7.04 -11.33
N GLY A 324 0.46 7.86 -11.02
CA GLY A 324 1.24 7.80 -9.78
C GLY A 324 1.62 9.19 -9.29
N ILE A 325 2.32 9.23 -8.18
CA ILE A 325 2.95 10.44 -7.64
C ILE A 325 4.42 10.15 -7.30
N ALA A 326 5.32 10.94 -7.87
CA ALA A 326 6.68 11.04 -7.35
C ALA A 326 6.76 12.24 -6.43
N TYR A 327 7.33 12.11 -5.25
CA TYR A 327 7.45 13.23 -4.33
C TYR A 327 8.72 13.19 -3.49
N VAL A 328 9.15 14.37 -3.08
CA VAL A 328 10.21 14.58 -2.09
C VAL A 328 9.60 15.25 -0.89
N GLN A 329 9.84 14.70 0.29
CA GLN A 329 9.39 15.22 1.57
C GLN A 329 10.57 15.54 2.45
N ALA A 330 10.56 16.72 3.13
CA ALA A 330 11.62 17.15 4.02
C ALA A 330 11.07 17.77 5.29
N GLN A 331 11.80 17.59 6.40
CA GLN A 331 11.61 18.26 7.70
C GLN A 331 12.80 19.20 7.94
N LEU A 332 12.52 20.46 8.28
CA LEU A 332 13.53 21.54 8.27
C LEU A 332 13.14 22.72 9.14
N GLU A 333 14.05 23.67 9.31
CA GLU A 333 13.74 24.95 9.94
C GLU A 333 12.92 25.85 9.01
N ALA A 334 11.97 26.60 9.56
CA ALA A 334 11.02 27.40 8.78
C ALA A 334 11.70 28.42 7.84
N GLY A 335 12.83 28.99 8.25
CA GLY A 335 13.59 29.95 7.46
C GLY A 335 14.29 29.35 6.23
N ASP A 336 14.43 28.01 6.17
CA ASP A 336 15.15 27.32 5.10
C ASP A 336 14.25 26.74 4.00
N VAL A 337 12.92 26.90 4.11
CA VAL A 337 11.95 26.29 3.17
C VAL A 337 12.29 26.58 1.70
N GLU A 338 12.50 27.83 1.33
CA GLU A 338 12.81 28.22 -0.05
C GLU A 338 14.23 27.77 -0.48
N LYS A 339 15.15 27.69 0.45
CA LYS A 339 16.51 27.19 0.21
C LYS A 339 16.47 25.68 -0.07
N VAL A 340 15.78 24.93 0.76
CA VAL A 340 15.66 23.47 0.63
C VAL A 340 14.92 23.11 -0.66
N GLU A 341 13.81 23.80 -1.02
CA GLU A 341 13.12 23.63 -2.29
C GLU A 341 14.11 23.78 -3.46
N ARG A 342 14.87 24.88 -3.52
CA ARG A 342 15.86 25.09 -4.59
C ARG A 342 16.92 23.98 -4.61
N ARG A 343 17.38 23.51 -3.46
CA ARG A 343 18.41 22.47 -3.40
C ARG A 343 17.89 21.12 -3.86
N ILE A 344 16.62 20.76 -3.55
CA ILE A 344 15.96 19.57 -4.07
C ILE A 344 15.90 19.63 -5.60
N LEU A 345 15.44 20.76 -6.16
CA LEU A 345 15.34 20.92 -7.61
C LEU A 345 16.71 20.88 -8.32
N VAL A 346 17.77 21.38 -7.67
CA VAL A 346 19.15 21.27 -8.20
C VAL A 346 19.61 19.81 -8.28
N GLU A 347 19.34 18.99 -7.26
CA GLU A 347 19.71 17.57 -7.28
C GLU A 347 18.90 16.78 -8.33
N ILE A 348 17.61 17.10 -8.48
CA ILE A 348 16.76 16.54 -9.55
C ILE A 348 17.32 16.95 -10.94
N ALA A 349 17.62 18.23 -11.16
CA ALA A 349 18.19 18.71 -12.39
C ALA A 349 19.55 18.07 -12.71
N ARG A 350 20.34 17.80 -11.67
CA ARG A 350 21.61 17.08 -11.81
C ARG A 350 21.39 15.62 -12.28
N LEU A 351 20.43 14.91 -11.67
CA LEU A 351 20.04 13.57 -12.11
C LEU A 351 19.55 13.55 -13.56
N GLN A 352 18.76 14.54 -13.94
CA GLN A 352 18.26 14.73 -15.32
C GLN A 352 19.36 15.01 -16.34
N LYS A 353 20.40 15.73 -15.94
CA LYS A 353 21.50 16.10 -16.84
C LYS A 353 22.53 14.99 -16.98
N GLU A 354 22.98 14.46 -15.86
CA GLU A 354 24.15 13.57 -15.77
C GLU A 354 23.76 12.08 -15.73
N GLY A 355 22.51 11.78 -15.32
CA GLY A 355 22.09 10.43 -14.95
C GLY A 355 22.67 10.00 -13.60
N PRO A 356 22.37 8.77 -13.16
CA PRO A 356 23.02 8.16 -12.01
C PRO A 356 24.41 7.62 -12.38
N THR A 357 25.29 7.43 -11.39
CA THR A 357 26.48 6.59 -11.58
C THR A 357 26.07 5.11 -11.64
N GLU A 358 26.97 4.24 -12.09
CA GLU A 358 26.66 2.80 -12.08
C GLU A 358 26.54 2.24 -10.66
N GLU A 359 27.32 2.77 -9.72
CA GLU A 359 27.24 2.41 -8.30
C GLU A 359 25.87 2.82 -7.71
N GLU A 360 25.37 4.01 -8.02
CA GLU A 360 24.04 4.47 -7.59
C GLU A 360 22.92 3.58 -8.16
N ARG A 361 23.01 3.24 -9.45
CA ARG A 361 22.07 2.33 -10.11
C ARG A 361 22.08 0.95 -9.44
N GLN A 362 23.26 0.37 -9.29
CA GLN A 362 23.42 -0.96 -8.71
C GLN A 362 22.91 -1.00 -7.25
N LEU A 363 23.23 0.02 -6.46
CA LEU A 363 22.73 0.10 -5.08
C LEU A 363 21.21 0.19 -5.03
N ALA A 364 20.59 0.97 -5.92
CA ALA A 364 19.13 1.09 -5.99
C ALA A 364 18.49 -0.23 -6.41
N VAL A 365 19.04 -0.94 -7.37
CA VAL A 365 18.60 -2.28 -7.79
C VAL A 365 18.72 -3.28 -6.63
N THR A 366 19.88 -3.36 -5.99
CA THR A 366 20.12 -4.29 -4.85
C THR A 366 19.15 -4.00 -3.71
N LYS A 367 18.84 -2.72 -3.43
CA LYS A 367 17.87 -2.34 -2.41
C LYS A 367 16.46 -2.85 -2.76
N ALA A 368 16.02 -2.63 -3.99
CA ALA A 368 14.70 -3.10 -4.44
C ALA A 368 14.61 -4.64 -4.45
N GLU A 369 15.69 -5.35 -4.83
CA GLU A 369 15.78 -6.81 -4.73
C GLU A 369 15.66 -7.29 -3.27
N SER A 370 16.32 -6.61 -2.34
CA SER A 370 16.24 -6.95 -0.92
C SER A 370 14.84 -6.70 -0.35
N GLU A 371 14.22 -5.57 -0.69
CA GLU A 371 12.85 -5.25 -0.28
C GLU A 371 11.85 -6.27 -0.85
N HIS A 372 12.01 -6.65 -2.11
CA HIS A 372 11.21 -7.71 -2.72
C HIS A 372 11.41 -9.05 -2.00
N ALA A 373 12.65 -9.46 -1.73
CA ALA A 373 12.94 -10.71 -1.03
C ALA A 373 12.27 -10.72 0.38
N PHE A 374 12.36 -9.63 1.14
CA PHE A 374 11.70 -9.52 2.44
C PHE A 374 10.18 -9.54 2.32
N ALA A 375 9.60 -8.91 1.30
CA ALA A 375 8.15 -8.94 1.08
C ALA A 375 7.63 -10.37 0.81
N TYR A 376 8.46 -11.23 0.19
CA TYR A 376 8.11 -12.61 -0.16
C TYR A 376 8.57 -13.67 0.86
N GLU A 377 9.17 -13.25 1.97
CA GLU A 377 9.65 -14.17 3.01
C GLU A 377 8.50 -14.88 3.74
N THR A 378 7.37 -14.22 3.89
CA THR A 378 6.24 -14.72 4.67
C THR A 378 5.04 -15.09 3.79
N THR A 379 4.23 -16.04 4.26
CA THR A 379 2.95 -16.40 3.65
C THR A 379 2.03 -15.18 3.46
N ASP A 380 2.03 -14.29 4.46
CA ASP A 380 1.30 -13.02 4.47
C ASP A 380 1.77 -12.09 3.34
N GLY A 381 3.08 -11.90 3.24
CA GLY A 381 3.69 -11.04 2.23
C GLY A 381 3.42 -11.52 0.80
N VAL A 382 3.55 -12.84 0.56
CA VAL A 382 3.23 -13.43 -0.76
C VAL A 382 1.77 -13.22 -1.14
N ALA A 383 0.83 -13.49 -0.21
CA ALA A 383 -0.60 -13.31 -0.44
C ALA A 383 -0.96 -11.85 -0.73
N SER A 384 -0.34 -10.93 0.03
CA SER A 384 -0.50 -9.49 -0.15
C SER A 384 0.01 -9.04 -1.52
N ALA A 385 1.24 -9.41 -1.90
CA ALA A 385 1.85 -9.00 -3.17
C ALA A 385 1.06 -9.52 -4.37
N TYR A 386 0.72 -10.80 -4.39
CA TYR A 386 -0.02 -11.39 -5.51
C TYR A 386 -1.43 -10.79 -5.67
N GLY A 387 -2.13 -10.63 -4.55
CA GLY A 387 -3.47 -10.05 -4.58
C GLY A 387 -3.46 -8.58 -5.01
N LEU A 388 -2.52 -7.78 -4.48
CA LEU A 388 -2.35 -6.38 -4.84
C LEU A 388 -2.10 -6.20 -6.34
N VAL A 389 -1.13 -6.93 -6.88
CA VAL A 389 -0.78 -6.78 -8.29
C VAL A 389 -1.90 -7.30 -9.19
N GLN A 390 -2.61 -8.37 -8.80
CA GLN A 390 -3.73 -8.88 -9.58
C GLN A 390 -4.95 -7.94 -9.55
N VAL A 391 -5.23 -7.27 -8.42
CA VAL A 391 -6.38 -6.35 -8.33
C VAL A 391 -6.12 -5.00 -9.02
N THR A 392 -4.84 -4.61 -9.16
CA THR A 392 -4.45 -3.35 -9.80
C THR A 392 -3.86 -3.51 -11.19
N GLY A 393 -3.49 -4.72 -11.60
CA GLY A 393 -2.81 -5.00 -12.86
C GLY A 393 -2.90 -6.48 -13.23
N LYS A 394 -1.75 -7.11 -13.45
CA LYS A 394 -1.62 -8.53 -13.80
C LYS A 394 -0.50 -9.17 -13.00
N LEU A 395 -0.76 -10.34 -12.41
CA LEU A 395 0.23 -11.09 -11.65
C LEU A 395 1.49 -11.44 -12.48
N ASP A 396 1.36 -11.66 -13.79
CA ASP A 396 2.51 -11.88 -14.68
C ASP A 396 3.53 -10.75 -14.65
N ASP A 397 3.11 -9.50 -14.39
CA ASP A 397 4.02 -8.36 -14.29
C ASP A 397 4.87 -8.45 -13.03
N GLU A 398 4.30 -8.93 -11.93
CA GLU A 398 5.01 -9.17 -10.66
C GLU A 398 6.01 -10.32 -10.78
N LEU A 399 5.63 -11.42 -11.42
CA LEU A 399 6.53 -12.55 -11.62
C LEU A 399 7.79 -12.20 -12.45
N ARG A 400 7.73 -11.10 -13.21
CA ARG A 400 8.87 -10.57 -14.00
C ARG A 400 9.48 -9.30 -13.39
N TYR A 401 9.04 -8.90 -12.20
CA TYR A 401 9.46 -7.63 -11.59
C TYR A 401 10.97 -7.50 -11.49
N LEU A 402 11.66 -8.48 -10.87
CA LEU A 402 13.10 -8.44 -10.69
C LEU A 402 13.87 -8.49 -12.01
N GLU A 403 13.41 -9.27 -12.99
CA GLU A 403 14.02 -9.31 -14.33
C GLU A 403 13.96 -7.93 -14.99
N ARG A 404 12.79 -7.30 -14.99
CA ARG A 404 12.60 -5.94 -15.55
C ARG A 404 13.45 -4.90 -14.83
N LEU A 405 13.45 -4.94 -13.50
CA LEU A 405 14.18 -3.99 -12.68
C LEU A 405 15.69 -4.03 -12.95
N ARG A 406 16.27 -5.24 -13.04
CA ARG A 406 17.69 -5.44 -13.37
C ARG A 406 18.07 -4.92 -14.74
N GLY A 407 17.14 -4.98 -15.69
CA GLY A 407 17.31 -4.49 -17.06
C GLY A 407 17.30 -2.98 -17.22
N ILE A 408 16.89 -2.20 -16.19
CA ILE A 408 16.79 -0.73 -16.28
C ILE A 408 18.19 -0.11 -16.36
N THR A 409 18.43 0.66 -17.43
CA THR A 409 19.70 1.34 -17.67
C THR A 409 19.77 2.71 -16.98
N ARG A 410 20.97 3.25 -16.88
CA ARG A 410 21.21 4.61 -16.35
C ARG A 410 20.51 5.68 -17.19
N GLU A 411 20.47 5.49 -18.49
CA GLU A 411 19.80 6.38 -19.46
C GLU A 411 18.29 6.37 -19.21
N GLN A 412 17.67 5.22 -18.99
CA GLN A 412 16.24 5.10 -18.68
C GLN A 412 15.90 5.81 -17.37
N ILE A 413 16.73 5.67 -16.33
CA ILE A 413 16.56 6.37 -15.04
C ILE A 413 16.63 7.89 -15.24
N ARG A 414 17.65 8.36 -15.98
CA ARG A 414 17.80 9.78 -16.33
C ARG A 414 16.57 10.31 -17.09
N ASP A 415 16.12 9.57 -18.08
CA ASP A 415 15.02 10.01 -18.97
C ASP A 415 13.67 9.95 -18.27
N ALA A 416 13.45 8.98 -17.36
CA ALA A 416 12.30 8.96 -16.47
C ALA A 416 12.29 10.19 -15.53
N ALA A 417 13.42 10.54 -14.92
CA ALA A 417 13.52 11.74 -14.11
C ALA A 417 13.23 13.01 -14.93
N ARG A 418 13.67 13.11 -16.19
CA ARG A 418 13.34 14.23 -17.09
C ARG A 418 11.86 14.32 -17.41
N LYS A 419 11.25 13.17 -17.71
CA LYS A 419 9.85 13.10 -18.14
C LYS A 419 8.89 13.37 -17.00
N TYR A 420 9.14 12.82 -15.81
CA TYR A 420 8.18 12.77 -14.71
C TYR A 420 8.49 13.72 -13.54
N MET A 421 9.68 14.30 -13.46
CA MET A 421 10.03 15.24 -12.38
C MET A 421 10.51 16.60 -12.93
N PRO A 422 9.77 17.25 -13.87
CA PRO A 422 10.19 18.53 -14.43
C PRO A 422 10.36 19.58 -13.33
N VAL A 423 11.45 20.34 -13.37
CA VAL A 423 11.76 21.36 -12.34
C VAL A 423 10.92 22.63 -12.46
N THR A 424 10.09 22.73 -13.50
CA THR A 424 9.20 23.86 -13.78
C THR A 424 7.72 23.59 -13.46
N ASP A 425 7.29 22.30 -13.50
CA ASP A 425 5.91 21.90 -13.42
C ASP A 425 5.73 20.90 -12.27
N TYR A 426 5.40 21.40 -11.08
CA TYR A 426 5.25 20.60 -9.87
C TYR A 426 4.31 21.25 -8.86
N ALA A 427 3.81 20.43 -7.93
CA ALA A 427 3.09 20.92 -6.76
C ALA A 427 4.05 21.02 -5.56
N ARG A 428 3.89 22.08 -4.79
CA ARG A 428 4.64 22.32 -3.56
C ARG A 428 3.70 22.66 -2.42
N ILE A 429 3.85 21.99 -1.30
CA ILE A 429 3.20 22.36 -0.04
C ILE A 429 4.23 22.51 1.07
N ALA A 430 4.07 23.53 1.89
CA ALA A 430 4.85 23.68 3.12
C ALA A 430 3.91 23.92 4.29
N PHE A 431 4.11 23.16 5.36
CA PHE A 431 3.64 23.48 6.69
C PHE A 431 4.72 24.28 7.39
N VAL A 432 4.36 25.43 7.92
CA VAL A 432 5.30 26.31 8.62
C VAL A 432 4.77 26.65 10.01
N PRO A 433 5.64 26.88 11.01
CA PRO A 433 5.22 27.32 12.31
C PRO A 433 4.34 28.57 12.24
N GLY A 434 3.15 28.51 12.83
CA GLY A 434 2.29 29.68 12.99
C GLY A 434 2.93 30.70 13.92
N LYS A 435 2.61 31.99 13.75
CA LYS A 435 3.03 33.03 14.68
C LYS A 435 2.47 32.68 16.07
N LYS A 436 3.36 32.55 17.08
CA LYS A 436 2.89 32.49 18.48
C LYS A 436 2.05 33.74 18.74
N LYS A 437 0.77 33.54 19.02
CA LYS A 437 -0.11 34.60 19.50
C LYS A 437 0.31 35.05 20.89
#